data_7905ee765c766381ff799436ccb1c2f2
#
_entry.id   7905ee765c766381ff799436ccb1c2f2
#
_cell.length_a   1.000
_cell.length_b   1.000
_cell.length_c   1.000
_cell.angle_alpha   90.00
_cell.angle_beta   90.00
_cell.angle_gamma   90.00
#
_symmetry.space_group_name_H-M   'P 1'
#
loop_
_entity.id
_entity.type
_entity.pdbx_description
1 polymer ?
#
loop_
_entity_poly.entity_id
_entity_poly.type
_entity_poly.pdbx_seq_one_letter_code
_entity_poly.pdbx_strand_id
1 'polypeptide(L)'
;MSELSISYHVRVGDSREVQKLLRQAKLSGVIFGPANGWLTFVPYANSASYRKEEGLGFADYLSRLTGLPVLHYCYAEDHGWTFALAHTERPLVQFACWWDPHPAVERDQFDPLALAPFGATESLESLLRPLDREEAIHAQPAYRFGELLGLPAYQWLSPDLAQNDTQDLLDRGGRKLGTKPASAATRFRLPPNRQIALPQPHLSAREALNLIVPFMAQFKAPWSLTMLSTYGFLLPDGRGIWQARWRFGDSGDTVEAALMQDGRLSFDAYTAPSYATDGLMSAMELPDKWLDSTDIAAVMARLPVPNGFAKASLGSMTLRSLNDHPHLWQILIPGDRNGVEPFASWTVYLDAVSGDVLAEELGRKVDYEIVPVRLRVRGGDWMDLSQSN
;
A
#
# COMPACT_ATOMS: atom_id res chain seq x y z
N MET A 1 -7.13 -9.24 13.37
CA MET A 1 -7.14 -8.88 11.92
C MET A 1 -8.12 -7.73 11.83
N SER A 2 -7.62 -6.56 11.45
CA SER A 2 -8.44 -5.35 11.34
C SER A 2 -9.26 -5.39 10.05
N GLU A 3 -10.45 -4.80 10.08
CA GLU A 3 -11.28 -4.73 8.90
C GLU A 3 -10.75 -3.72 7.89
N LEU A 4 -10.69 -4.14 6.62
CA LEU A 4 -10.58 -3.25 5.47
C LEU A 4 -11.76 -3.51 4.54
N SER A 5 -12.65 -2.54 4.41
CA SER A 5 -13.79 -2.60 3.50
C SER A 5 -13.67 -1.54 2.42
N ILE A 6 -13.72 -1.96 1.16
CA ILE A 6 -13.74 -1.08 -0.03
C ILE A 6 -14.81 -1.61 -0.98
N SER A 7 -15.82 -0.81 -1.26
CA SER A 7 -16.92 -1.20 -2.13
C SER A 7 -17.51 -0.01 -2.89
N TYR A 8 -18.21 -0.31 -3.99
CA TYR A 8 -18.85 0.66 -4.86
C TYR A 8 -20.35 0.37 -4.92
N HIS A 9 -21.16 1.37 -4.63
CA HIS A 9 -22.61 1.22 -4.60
C HIS A 9 -23.22 2.08 -5.69
N VAL A 10 -23.81 1.42 -6.69
CA VAL A 10 -24.47 2.08 -7.81
C VAL A 10 -25.94 2.28 -7.47
N ARG A 11 -26.46 3.50 -7.59
CA ARG A 11 -27.88 3.77 -7.45
C ARG A 11 -28.64 3.19 -8.62
N VAL A 12 -29.58 2.29 -8.39
CA VAL A 12 -30.23 1.55 -9.48
C VAL A 12 -31.76 1.65 -9.41
N GLY A 13 -32.39 1.91 -10.54
CA GLY A 13 -33.82 1.65 -10.77
C GLY A 13 -34.03 0.23 -11.30
N ASP A 14 -33.23 -0.18 -12.31
CA ASP A 14 -33.16 -1.56 -12.83
C ASP A 14 -31.76 -2.12 -12.73
N SER A 15 -31.58 -3.11 -11.85
CA SER A 15 -30.29 -3.75 -11.64
C SER A 15 -29.81 -4.59 -12.83
N ARG A 16 -30.73 -5.06 -13.70
CA ARG A 16 -30.36 -5.86 -14.88
C ARG A 16 -29.65 -5.01 -15.92
N GLU A 17 -30.10 -3.77 -16.08
CA GLU A 17 -29.46 -2.84 -17.00
C GLU A 17 -28.04 -2.50 -16.55
N VAL A 18 -27.85 -2.17 -15.27
CA VAL A 18 -26.53 -1.90 -14.71
C VAL A 18 -25.61 -3.11 -14.86
N GLN A 19 -26.06 -4.32 -14.52
CA GLN A 19 -25.26 -5.53 -14.69
C GLN A 19 -24.91 -5.79 -16.17
N LYS A 20 -25.78 -5.46 -17.10
CA LYS A 20 -25.51 -5.53 -18.53
C LYS A 20 -24.38 -4.57 -18.94
N LEU A 21 -24.45 -3.31 -18.49
CA LEU A 21 -23.40 -2.29 -18.76
C LEU A 21 -22.07 -2.72 -18.18
N LEU A 22 -22.03 -3.19 -16.92
CA LEU A 22 -20.81 -3.70 -16.30
C LEU A 22 -20.17 -4.87 -17.08
N ARG A 23 -21.00 -5.80 -17.60
CA ARG A 23 -20.51 -6.91 -18.45
C ARG A 23 -20.02 -6.42 -19.82
N GLN A 24 -20.70 -5.49 -20.44
CA GLN A 24 -20.28 -4.90 -21.71
C GLN A 24 -18.94 -4.18 -21.60
N ALA A 25 -18.70 -3.51 -20.47
CA ALA A 25 -17.42 -2.90 -20.12
C ALA A 25 -16.36 -3.91 -19.67
N LYS A 26 -16.66 -5.23 -19.71
CA LYS A 26 -15.77 -6.32 -19.29
C LYS A 26 -15.31 -6.19 -17.85
N LEU A 27 -16.12 -5.58 -16.99
CA LEU A 27 -15.85 -5.52 -15.57
C LEU A 27 -16.08 -6.89 -14.93
N SER A 28 -15.27 -7.20 -13.93
CA SER A 28 -15.35 -8.46 -13.21
C SER A 28 -15.17 -8.25 -11.71
N GLY A 29 -15.92 -9.02 -10.90
CA GLY A 29 -15.97 -8.87 -9.45
C GLY A 29 -17.13 -9.64 -8.84
N VAL A 30 -17.56 -9.21 -7.67
CA VAL A 30 -18.73 -9.73 -6.96
C VAL A 30 -19.77 -8.62 -6.81
N ILE A 31 -21.06 -8.94 -7.01
CA ILE A 31 -22.18 -8.02 -6.85
C ILE A 31 -23.13 -8.52 -5.77
N PHE A 32 -23.69 -7.59 -4.99
CA PHE A 32 -24.74 -7.84 -3.99
C PHE A 32 -25.97 -7.01 -4.27
N GLY A 33 -27.11 -7.52 -3.90
CA GLY A 33 -28.40 -6.86 -4.09
C GLY A 33 -29.03 -7.09 -5.46
N PRO A 34 -29.92 -6.21 -5.90
CA PRO A 34 -30.21 -4.89 -5.34
C PRO A 34 -31.00 -4.92 -4.03
N ALA A 35 -30.76 -3.94 -3.17
CA ALA A 35 -31.59 -3.66 -2.02
C ALA A 35 -31.65 -2.13 -1.80
N ASN A 36 -32.80 -1.62 -1.38
CA ASN A 36 -33.04 -0.20 -1.12
C ASN A 36 -32.60 0.73 -2.27
N GLY A 37 -32.65 0.26 -3.51
CA GLY A 37 -32.24 1.00 -4.70
C GLY A 37 -30.72 1.08 -4.89
N TRP A 38 -29.94 0.26 -4.21
CA TRP A 38 -28.51 0.15 -4.36
C TRP A 38 -28.07 -1.24 -4.87
N LEU A 39 -27.09 -1.26 -5.74
CA LEU A 39 -26.34 -2.44 -6.15
C LEU A 39 -24.91 -2.28 -5.68
N THR A 40 -24.43 -3.16 -4.81
CA THR A 40 -23.01 -3.16 -4.40
C THR A 40 -22.17 -3.94 -5.42
N PHE A 41 -21.05 -3.37 -5.82
CA PHE A 41 -20.05 -3.97 -6.66
C PHE A 41 -18.69 -3.94 -5.98
N VAL A 42 -18.06 -5.10 -5.87
CA VAL A 42 -16.69 -5.28 -5.38
C VAL A 42 -15.87 -5.83 -6.53
N PRO A 43 -15.01 -5.03 -7.17
CA PRO A 43 -14.18 -5.49 -8.28
C PRO A 43 -13.16 -6.52 -7.80
N TYR A 44 -12.69 -7.40 -8.68
CA TYR A 44 -11.49 -8.17 -8.39
C TYR A 44 -10.26 -7.26 -8.43
N ALA A 45 -9.36 -7.35 -7.46
CA ALA A 45 -8.15 -6.52 -7.38
C ALA A 45 -7.29 -6.58 -8.65
N ASN A 46 -7.25 -7.73 -9.32
CA ASN A 46 -6.51 -7.93 -10.57
C ASN A 46 -7.30 -7.56 -11.84
N SER A 47 -8.47 -6.93 -11.72
CA SER A 47 -9.20 -6.43 -12.88
C SER A 47 -8.47 -5.21 -13.49
N ALA A 48 -8.13 -5.29 -14.78
CA ALA A 48 -7.38 -4.23 -15.45
C ALA A 48 -8.09 -2.87 -15.40
N SER A 49 -9.42 -2.86 -15.52
CA SER A 49 -10.21 -1.62 -15.43
C SER A 49 -10.21 -1.02 -14.03
N TYR A 50 -10.25 -1.85 -12.98
CA TYR A 50 -10.17 -1.40 -11.61
C TYR A 50 -8.79 -0.81 -11.30
N ARG A 51 -7.73 -1.53 -11.67
CA ARG A 51 -6.36 -1.12 -11.41
C ARG A 51 -5.95 0.18 -12.09
N LYS A 52 -6.56 0.49 -13.24
CA LYS A 52 -6.30 1.74 -13.95
C LYS A 52 -6.86 2.96 -13.23
N GLU A 53 -7.99 2.80 -12.55
CA GLU A 53 -8.81 3.92 -12.05
C GLU A 53 -8.94 3.92 -10.52
N GLU A 54 -8.49 2.94 -9.78
CA GLU A 54 -8.69 2.65 -8.35
C GLU A 54 -9.31 3.73 -7.45
N GLY A 55 -9.95 3.34 -6.37
CA GLY A 55 -10.53 4.24 -5.38
C GLY A 55 -11.60 5.17 -5.98
N LEU A 56 -11.41 6.46 -5.81
CA LEU A 56 -12.33 7.50 -6.29
C LEU A 56 -12.43 7.53 -7.82
N GLY A 57 -11.31 7.34 -8.52
CA GLY A 57 -11.28 7.28 -9.98
C GLY A 57 -12.18 6.18 -10.52
N PHE A 58 -12.24 5.04 -9.84
CA PHE A 58 -13.12 3.94 -10.25
C PHE A 58 -14.60 4.24 -9.99
N ALA A 59 -14.94 4.97 -8.93
CA ALA A 59 -16.31 5.44 -8.70
C ALA A 59 -16.77 6.39 -9.82
N ASP A 60 -15.94 7.34 -10.19
CA ASP A 60 -16.19 8.26 -11.31
C ASP A 60 -16.30 7.52 -12.65
N TYR A 61 -15.40 6.56 -12.91
CA TYR A 61 -15.49 5.69 -14.08
C TYR A 61 -16.83 4.92 -14.14
N LEU A 62 -17.27 4.31 -13.02
CA LEU A 62 -18.54 3.60 -12.93
C LEU A 62 -19.72 4.54 -13.15
N SER A 63 -19.67 5.75 -12.59
CA SER A 63 -20.72 6.76 -12.76
C SER A 63 -20.85 7.19 -14.22
N ARG A 64 -19.74 7.46 -14.90
CA ARG A 64 -19.74 7.75 -16.35
C ARG A 64 -20.26 6.59 -17.19
N LEU A 65 -19.87 5.36 -16.83
CA LEU A 65 -20.30 4.14 -17.53
C LEU A 65 -21.81 3.91 -17.43
N THR A 66 -22.38 4.13 -16.24
CA THR A 66 -23.78 3.82 -15.95
C THR A 66 -24.74 5.00 -16.13
N GLY A 67 -24.21 6.23 -16.11
CA GLY A 67 -25.03 7.45 -16.04
C GLY A 67 -25.71 7.63 -14.67
N LEU A 68 -25.30 6.90 -13.64
CA LEU A 68 -25.97 6.84 -12.35
C LEU A 68 -25.03 7.30 -11.22
N PRO A 69 -25.60 7.77 -10.08
CA PRO A 69 -24.78 8.03 -8.88
C PRO A 69 -24.08 6.76 -8.40
N VAL A 70 -22.80 6.90 -8.06
CA VAL A 70 -21.97 5.82 -7.50
C VAL A 70 -21.32 6.30 -6.22
N LEU A 71 -21.62 5.60 -5.12
CA LEU A 71 -20.97 5.81 -3.83
C LEU A 71 -19.79 4.87 -3.70
N HIS A 72 -18.60 5.43 -3.52
CA HIS A 72 -17.43 4.73 -3.02
C HIS A 72 -17.49 4.74 -1.50
N TYR A 73 -17.33 3.58 -0.88
CA TYR A 73 -17.28 3.40 0.56
C TYR A 73 -15.95 2.73 0.91
N CYS A 74 -15.24 3.30 1.89
CA CYS A 74 -14.02 2.73 2.42
C CYS A 74 -14.04 2.83 3.95
N TYR A 75 -13.76 1.74 4.62
CA TYR A 75 -13.58 1.65 6.07
C TYR A 75 -12.32 0.87 6.37
N ALA A 76 -11.40 1.49 7.10
CA ALA A 76 -10.18 0.88 7.61
C ALA A 76 -10.22 1.01 9.13
N GLU A 77 -10.54 -0.07 9.84
CA GLU A 77 -10.81 -0.09 11.29
C GLU A 77 -9.72 0.60 12.12
N ASP A 78 -8.46 0.43 11.71
CA ASP A 78 -7.33 1.00 12.43
C ASP A 78 -7.07 2.49 12.11
N HIS A 79 -7.57 3.01 10.98
CA HIS A 79 -7.17 4.32 10.46
C HIS A 79 -8.30 5.33 10.32
N GLY A 80 -9.47 4.89 9.83
CA GLY A 80 -10.55 5.83 9.53
C GLY A 80 -11.60 5.27 8.58
N TRP A 81 -12.45 6.15 8.10
CA TRP A 81 -13.43 5.82 7.07
C TRP A 81 -13.66 6.99 6.13
N THR A 82 -13.99 6.65 4.90
CA THR A 82 -14.24 7.64 3.86
C THR A 82 -15.40 7.22 2.99
N PHE A 83 -16.04 8.19 2.38
CA PHE A 83 -16.92 7.95 1.26
C PHE A 83 -16.78 9.04 0.20
N ALA A 84 -17.15 8.70 -1.04
CA ALA A 84 -17.28 9.66 -2.11
C ALA A 84 -18.49 9.31 -2.98
N LEU A 85 -19.30 10.30 -3.32
CA LEU A 85 -20.43 10.17 -4.24
C LEU A 85 -20.06 10.80 -5.59
N ALA A 86 -19.86 9.97 -6.60
CA ALA A 86 -19.62 10.38 -7.97
C ALA A 86 -20.93 10.46 -8.74
N HIS A 87 -21.12 11.52 -9.52
CA HIS A 87 -22.23 11.69 -10.43
C HIS A 87 -21.80 12.51 -11.65
N THR A 88 -22.17 12.08 -12.86
CA THR A 88 -21.73 12.73 -14.12
C THR A 88 -22.14 14.18 -14.26
N GLU A 89 -23.23 14.59 -13.62
CA GLU A 89 -23.82 15.93 -13.73
C GLU A 89 -23.55 16.82 -12.52
N ARG A 90 -22.85 16.33 -11.50
CA ARG A 90 -22.65 17.03 -10.24
C ARG A 90 -21.21 16.92 -9.78
N PRO A 91 -20.71 17.93 -9.03
CA PRO A 91 -19.40 17.81 -8.38
C PRO A 91 -19.31 16.55 -7.53
N LEU A 92 -18.12 15.98 -7.44
CA LEU A 92 -17.81 14.89 -6.55
C LEU A 92 -18.02 15.37 -5.09
N VAL A 93 -18.74 14.58 -4.30
CA VAL A 93 -18.92 14.82 -2.87
C VAL A 93 -18.00 13.86 -2.13
N GLN A 94 -17.13 14.38 -1.29
CA GLN A 94 -16.15 13.60 -0.54
C GLN A 94 -16.21 13.91 0.95
N PHE A 95 -15.99 12.88 1.74
CA PHE A 95 -15.85 12.96 3.18
C PHE A 95 -14.77 11.97 3.62
N ALA A 96 -13.93 12.40 4.56
CA ALA A 96 -13.01 11.51 5.25
C ALA A 96 -12.98 11.84 6.75
N CYS A 97 -12.93 10.81 7.56
CA CYS A 97 -12.73 10.90 9.00
C CYS A 97 -11.62 9.92 9.38
N TRP A 98 -10.53 10.46 9.83
CA TRP A 98 -9.36 9.73 10.28
C TRP A 98 -9.29 9.78 11.81
N TRP A 99 -8.86 8.72 12.45
CA TRP A 99 -8.55 8.68 13.89
C TRP A 99 -7.11 8.26 14.17
N ASP A 100 -6.35 7.90 13.14
CA ASP A 100 -4.94 7.57 13.22
C ASP A 100 -4.19 8.26 12.06
N PRO A 101 -3.06 8.98 12.32
CA PRO A 101 -2.39 9.19 13.63
C PRO A 101 -3.08 10.21 14.55
N HIS A 102 -3.97 11.04 14.03
CA HIS A 102 -4.72 12.04 14.80
C HIS A 102 -6.15 12.17 14.29
N PRO A 103 -7.14 12.40 15.19
CA PRO A 103 -8.51 12.68 14.78
C PRO A 103 -8.59 13.86 13.82
N ALA A 104 -9.03 13.61 12.59
CA ALA A 104 -9.18 14.62 11.56
C ALA A 104 -10.44 14.37 10.71
N VAL A 105 -11.06 15.44 10.23
CA VAL A 105 -12.20 15.37 9.32
C VAL A 105 -11.93 16.27 8.11
N GLU A 106 -12.00 15.69 6.94
CA GLU A 106 -11.86 16.38 5.66
C GLU A 106 -13.24 16.53 5.02
N ARG A 107 -13.66 17.79 4.77
CA ARG A 107 -14.99 18.14 4.25
C ARG A 107 -14.95 19.14 3.08
N ASP A 108 -13.81 19.38 2.47
CA ASP A 108 -13.62 20.47 1.50
C ASP A 108 -14.57 20.41 0.30
N GLN A 109 -15.04 19.22 -0.05
CA GLN A 109 -15.99 18.98 -1.13
C GLN A 109 -17.30 18.35 -0.64
N PHE A 110 -17.64 18.52 0.65
CA PHE A 110 -18.79 17.89 1.24
C PHE A 110 -20.03 18.81 1.23
N ASP A 111 -21.04 18.39 0.47
CA ASP A 111 -22.39 18.96 0.53
C ASP A 111 -23.37 17.91 1.06
N PRO A 112 -23.88 18.04 2.32
CA PRO A 112 -24.85 17.13 2.90
C PRO A 112 -26.13 17.00 2.05
N LEU A 113 -26.53 18.07 1.35
CA LEU A 113 -27.73 18.06 0.51
C LEU A 113 -27.59 17.12 -0.70
N ALA A 114 -26.37 16.81 -1.13
CA ALA A 114 -26.16 15.84 -2.19
C ALA A 114 -26.57 14.41 -1.78
N LEU A 115 -26.59 14.10 -0.48
CA LEU A 115 -27.05 12.81 0.07
C LEU A 115 -28.55 12.79 0.40
N ALA A 116 -29.22 13.93 0.38
CA ALA A 116 -30.66 14.02 0.65
C ALA A 116 -31.53 13.09 -0.22
N PRO A 117 -31.28 12.95 -1.55
CA PRO A 117 -32.05 12.03 -2.39
C PRO A 117 -31.94 10.55 -1.97
N PHE A 118 -31.01 10.22 -1.11
CA PHE A 118 -30.75 8.85 -0.65
C PHE A 118 -31.28 8.58 0.77
N GLY A 119 -32.00 9.53 1.37
CA GLY A 119 -32.70 9.34 2.64
C GLY A 119 -31.92 9.69 3.91
N ALA A 120 -30.82 10.41 3.81
CA ALA A 120 -29.78 10.47 4.86
C ALA A 120 -29.71 11.81 5.63
N THR A 121 -30.65 12.73 5.54
CA THR A 121 -30.41 14.15 5.91
C THR A 121 -30.32 14.46 7.40
N GLU A 122 -31.12 13.83 8.27
CA GLU A 122 -31.22 14.28 9.68
C GLU A 122 -30.19 13.64 10.64
N SER A 123 -29.64 12.47 10.28
CA SER A 123 -28.73 11.73 11.13
C SER A 123 -27.25 11.85 10.74
N LEU A 124 -26.97 12.41 9.57
CA LEU A 124 -25.61 12.48 9.01
C LEU A 124 -24.66 13.33 9.85
N GLU A 125 -25.08 14.50 10.30
CA GLU A 125 -24.20 15.41 11.06
C GLU A 125 -23.57 14.75 12.30
N SER A 126 -24.32 13.85 12.95
CA SER A 126 -23.83 13.13 14.12
C SER A 126 -22.75 12.09 13.77
N LEU A 127 -22.75 11.58 12.53
CA LEU A 127 -21.77 10.60 12.04
C LEU A 127 -20.52 11.25 11.47
N LEU A 128 -20.62 12.53 11.06
CA LEU A 128 -19.58 13.25 10.32
C LEU A 128 -18.73 14.17 11.22
N ARG A 129 -18.68 13.90 12.52
CA ARG A 129 -17.85 14.61 13.48
C ARG A 129 -16.47 13.95 13.65
N PRO A 130 -15.44 14.70 14.07
CA PRO A 130 -14.20 14.11 14.50
C PRO A 130 -14.42 13.13 15.66
N LEU A 131 -13.78 11.98 15.60
CA LEU A 131 -13.83 10.94 16.64
C LEU A 131 -12.39 10.50 16.92
N ASP A 132 -12.07 10.25 18.18
CA ASP A 132 -10.90 9.46 18.47
C ASP A 132 -11.15 7.97 18.17
N ARG A 133 -10.09 7.16 18.23
CA ARG A 133 -10.18 5.74 17.87
C ARG A 133 -11.14 4.96 18.77
N GLU A 134 -11.13 5.22 20.07
CA GLU A 134 -11.97 4.52 21.03
C GLU A 134 -13.46 4.87 20.80
N GLU A 135 -13.76 6.16 20.65
CA GLU A 135 -15.10 6.63 20.26
C GLU A 135 -15.55 6.03 18.92
N ALA A 136 -14.68 5.97 17.92
CA ALA A 136 -14.99 5.45 16.59
C ALA A 136 -15.34 3.95 16.63
N ILE A 137 -14.58 3.15 17.39
CA ILE A 137 -14.86 1.72 17.59
C ILE A 137 -16.24 1.52 18.24
N HIS A 138 -16.59 2.33 19.24
CA HIS A 138 -17.87 2.21 19.92
C HIS A 138 -19.04 2.78 19.09
N ALA A 139 -18.84 3.91 18.42
CA ALA A 139 -19.87 4.59 17.65
C ALA A 139 -20.13 3.92 16.30
N GLN A 140 -19.16 3.23 15.73
CA GLN A 140 -19.21 2.57 14.42
C GLN A 140 -19.79 3.47 13.31
N PRO A 141 -19.29 4.70 13.11
CA PRO A 141 -19.91 5.69 12.24
C PRO A 141 -20.03 5.23 10.79
N ALA A 142 -19.04 4.50 10.30
CA ALA A 142 -19.03 3.93 8.96
C ALA A 142 -20.17 2.92 8.76
N TYR A 143 -20.43 2.06 9.74
CA TYR A 143 -21.50 1.08 9.67
C TYR A 143 -22.88 1.74 9.73
N ARG A 144 -23.06 2.70 10.65
CA ARG A 144 -24.30 3.48 10.74
C ARG A 144 -24.56 4.26 9.47
N PHE A 145 -23.53 4.76 8.81
CA PHE A 145 -23.67 5.40 7.51
C PHE A 145 -24.16 4.43 6.44
N GLY A 146 -23.60 3.23 6.38
CA GLY A 146 -24.05 2.17 5.47
C GLY A 146 -25.51 1.76 5.73
N GLU A 147 -25.90 1.62 7.00
CA GLU A 147 -27.27 1.32 7.42
C GLU A 147 -28.25 2.46 7.04
N LEU A 148 -27.86 3.70 7.31
CA LEU A 148 -28.68 4.87 7.01
C LEU A 148 -29.00 5.00 5.51
N LEU A 149 -28.01 4.72 4.65
CA LEU A 149 -28.21 4.68 3.21
C LEU A 149 -28.89 3.39 2.72
N GLY A 150 -29.05 2.40 3.58
CA GLY A 150 -29.62 1.10 3.24
C GLY A 150 -28.77 0.31 2.25
N LEU A 151 -27.45 0.37 2.37
CA LEU A 151 -26.54 -0.35 1.49
C LEU A 151 -26.70 -1.87 1.65
N PRO A 152 -26.75 -2.66 0.56
CA PRO A 152 -27.02 -4.11 0.66
C PRO A 152 -25.88 -4.92 1.27
N ALA A 153 -24.65 -4.46 1.12
CA ALA A 153 -23.45 -5.05 1.72
C ALA A 153 -22.32 -4.02 1.71
N TYR A 154 -21.64 -3.84 2.83
CA TYR A 154 -20.53 -2.85 2.98
C TYR A 154 -19.49 -3.26 4.00
N GLN A 155 -19.73 -4.29 4.84
CA GLN A 155 -18.81 -4.79 5.85
C GLN A 155 -17.92 -5.90 5.29
N TRP A 156 -16.63 -5.87 5.63
CA TRP A 156 -15.66 -6.90 5.23
C TRP A 156 -15.67 -7.19 3.72
N LEU A 157 -15.75 -6.13 2.91
CA LEU A 157 -15.73 -6.21 1.46
C LEU A 157 -14.49 -5.52 0.93
N SER A 158 -13.64 -6.23 0.22
CA SER A 158 -12.53 -5.59 -0.46
C SER A 158 -12.23 -6.24 -1.82
N PRO A 159 -11.61 -5.52 -2.75
CA PRO A 159 -11.14 -6.10 -4.00
C PRO A 159 -10.18 -7.28 -3.80
N ASP A 160 -9.34 -7.23 -2.76
CA ASP A 160 -8.43 -8.31 -2.40
C ASP A 160 -9.17 -9.54 -1.88
N LEU A 161 -10.19 -9.35 -1.02
CA LEU A 161 -11.03 -10.45 -0.57
C LEU A 161 -11.80 -11.05 -1.76
N ALA A 162 -12.38 -10.23 -2.63
CA ALA A 162 -13.01 -10.71 -3.85
C ALA A 162 -12.03 -11.51 -4.73
N GLN A 163 -10.77 -11.07 -4.83
CA GLN A 163 -9.74 -11.75 -5.60
C GLN A 163 -9.27 -13.04 -4.95
N ASN A 164 -9.04 -13.08 -3.65
CA ASN A 164 -8.37 -14.19 -2.96
C ASN A 164 -9.36 -15.18 -2.36
N ASP A 165 -10.46 -14.72 -1.80
CA ASP A 165 -11.51 -15.53 -1.17
C ASP A 165 -12.90 -15.17 -1.70
N THR A 166 -13.10 -15.33 -3.01
CA THR A 166 -14.40 -15.08 -3.65
C THR A 166 -15.52 -15.91 -3.01
N GLN A 167 -15.22 -17.10 -2.47
CA GLN A 167 -16.24 -18.00 -1.92
C GLN A 167 -16.88 -17.40 -0.67
N ASP A 168 -16.12 -16.77 0.22
CA ASP A 168 -16.68 -16.08 1.38
C ASP A 168 -17.74 -15.05 0.96
N LEU A 169 -17.44 -14.24 -0.06
CA LEU A 169 -18.40 -13.25 -0.56
C LEU A 169 -19.64 -13.89 -1.19
N LEU A 170 -19.52 -15.05 -1.83
CA LEU A 170 -20.66 -15.80 -2.40
C LEU A 170 -21.55 -16.36 -1.29
N ASP A 171 -20.96 -16.92 -0.24
CA ASP A 171 -21.67 -17.48 0.90
C ASP A 171 -22.47 -16.38 1.67
N ARG A 172 -22.00 -15.15 1.58
CA ARG A 172 -22.66 -13.94 2.11
C ARG A 172 -23.70 -13.35 1.16
N GLY A 173 -24.09 -14.08 0.11
CA GLY A 173 -25.14 -13.68 -0.83
C GLY A 173 -24.66 -12.89 -2.05
N GLY A 174 -23.35 -12.79 -2.23
CA GLY A 174 -22.76 -12.21 -3.43
C GLY A 174 -22.97 -13.10 -4.66
N ARG A 175 -22.85 -12.50 -5.84
CA ARG A 175 -22.92 -13.21 -7.14
C ARG A 175 -21.77 -12.77 -8.04
N LYS A 176 -21.14 -13.71 -8.73
CA LYS A 176 -20.05 -13.42 -9.67
C LYS A 176 -20.52 -12.57 -10.85
N LEU A 177 -19.74 -11.56 -11.16
CA LEU A 177 -19.85 -10.78 -12.39
C LEU A 177 -18.56 -10.99 -13.20
N GLY A 178 -18.69 -11.45 -14.43
CA GLY A 178 -17.53 -11.71 -15.30
C GLY A 178 -16.64 -12.85 -14.83
N THR A 179 -15.45 -12.94 -15.41
CA THR A 179 -14.46 -13.96 -15.11
C THR A 179 -13.39 -13.39 -14.17
N LYS A 180 -13.11 -14.13 -13.11
CA LYS A 180 -12.03 -13.77 -12.18
C LYS A 180 -10.68 -13.77 -12.91
N PRO A 181 -9.92 -12.67 -12.88
CA PRO A 181 -8.57 -12.66 -13.43
C PRO A 181 -7.66 -13.64 -12.70
N ALA A 182 -6.70 -14.21 -13.42
CA ALA A 182 -5.69 -15.06 -12.80
C ALA A 182 -4.88 -14.23 -11.78
N SER A 183 -4.54 -14.84 -10.65
CA SER A 183 -3.60 -14.23 -9.70
C SER A 183 -2.22 -14.07 -10.34
N ALA A 184 -1.41 -13.13 -9.84
CA ALA A 184 -0.04 -12.97 -10.30
C ALA A 184 0.75 -14.28 -10.18
N ALA A 185 0.62 -14.99 -9.05
CA ALA A 185 1.26 -16.28 -8.82
C ALA A 185 0.88 -17.34 -9.87
N THR A 186 -0.42 -17.43 -10.22
CA THR A 186 -0.90 -18.38 -11.25
C THR A 186 -0.44 -17.95 -12.66
N ARG A 187 -0.42 -16.64 -12.95
CA ARG A 187 -0.04 -16.10 -14.25
C ARG A 187 1.43 -16.36 -14.55
N PHE A 188 2.30 -16.21 -13.56
CA PHE A 188 3.75 -16.27 -13.78
C PHE A 188 4.38 -17.62 -13.51
N ARG A 189 3.63 -18.62 -13.00
CA ARG A 189 4.15 -19.94 -12.69
C ARG A 189 5.45 -19.86 -11.89
N LEU A 190 5.35 -19.32 -10.69
CA LEU A 190 6.52 -19.13 -9.82
C LEU A 190 7.38 -20.39 -9.75
N PRO A 191 8.71 -20.25 -9.70
CA PRO A 191 9.59 -21.37 -9.42
C PRO A 191 9.20 -21.99 -8.07
N PRO A 192 9.30 -23.30 -7.92
CA PRO A 192 9.16 -23.91 -6.59
C PRO A 192 10.25 -23.40 -5.66
N ASN A 193 9.96 -23.35 -4.37
CA ASN A 193 10.98 -23.07 -3.36
C ASN A 193 12.14 -24.05 -3.52
N ARG A 194 13.36 -23.53 -3.39
CA ARG A 194 14.58 -24.29 -3.63
C ARG A 194 15.56 -24.16 -2.48
N GLN A 195 16.40 -25.17 -2.34
CA GLN A 195 17.56 -25.12 -1.49
C GLN A 195 18.78 -24.75 -2.34
N ILE A 196 19.50 -23.71 -1.94
CA ILE A 196 20.73 -23.23 -2.60
C ILE A 196 21.87 -23.42 -1.63
N ALA A 197 23.01 -23.87 -2.13
CA ALA A 197 24.23 -23.89 -1.33
C ALA A 197 24.74 -22.42 -1.17
N LEU A 198 24.78 -21.95 0.06
CA LEU A 198 25.31 -20.64 0.38
C LEU A 198 26.82 -20.73 0.65
N PRO A 199 27.61 -19.75 0.21
CA PRO A 199 29.04 -19.66 0.59
C PRO A 199 29.20 -19.37 2.08
N GLN A 200 28.22 -18.70 2.69
CA GLN A 200 28.16 -18.36 4.12
C GLN A 200 26.72 -18.06 4.53
N PRO A 201 26.35 -18.14 5.84
CA PRO A 201 24.97 -17.95 6.30
C PRO A 201 24.41 -16.53 6.07
N HIS A 202 25.28 -15.53 6.09
CA HIS A 202 24.92 -14.13 5.87
C HIS A 202 25.68 -13.58 4.67
N LEU A 203 24.97 -13.01 3.74
CA LEU A 203 25.49 -12.55 2.46
C LEU A 203 25.52 -11.02 2.41
N SER A 204 26.38 -10.47 1.57
CA SER A 204 26.22 -9.10 1.11
C SER A 204 25.01 -8.99 0.15
N ALA A 205 24.55 -7.78 -0.10
CA ALA A 205 23.45 -7.55 -1.04
C ALA A 205 23.75 -8.09 -2.44
N ARG A 206 24.98 -7.87 -2.91
CA ARG A 206 25.47 -8.33 -4.22
C ARG A 206 25.57 -9.85 -4.30
N GLU A 207 26.12 -10.48 -3.29
CA GLU A 207 26.20 -11.95 -3.21
C GLU A 207 24.78 -12.56 -3.28
N ALA A 208 23.83 -12.03 -2.49
CA ALA A 208 22.46 -12.51 -2.49
C ALA A 208 21.77 -12.29 -3.85
N LEU A 209 21.90 -11.11 -4.44
CA LEU A 209 21.31 -10.79 -5.73
C LEU A 209 21.85 -11.71 -6.84
N ASN A 210 23.16 -11.97 -6.85
CA ASN A 210 23.79 -12.88 -7.81
C ASN A 210 23.27 -14.32 -7.71
N LEU A 211 22.85 -14.75 -6.52
CA LEU A 211 22.23 -16.07 -6.32
C LEU A 211 20.75 -16.09 -6.76
N ILE A 212 20.05 -14.98 -6.67
CA ILE A 212 18.60 -14.88 -6.99
C ILE A 212 18.35 -14.64 -8.48
N VAL A 213 19.12 -13.73 -9.12
CA VAL A 213 18.92 -13.31 -10.52
C VAL A 213 18.82 -14.45 -11.52
N PRO A 214 19.62 -15.53 -11.47
CA PRO A 214 19.52 -16.64 -12.41
C PRO A 214 18.14 -17.29 -12.44
N PHE A 215 17.38 -17.25 -11.33
CA PHE A 215 16.03 -17.77 -11.28
C PHE A 215 15.02 -16.80 -11.90
N MET A 216 15.25 -15.49 -11.75
CA MET A 216 14.41 -14.48 -12.40
C MET A 216 14.57 -14.48 -13.92
N ALA A 217 15.75 -14.81 -14.44
CA ALA A 217 16.01 -14.93 -15.87
C ALA A 217 15.18 -16.05 -16.56
N GLN A 218 14.59 -16.98 -15.79
CA GLN A 218 13.68 -18.01 -16.32
C GLN A 218 12.32 -17.47 -16.71
N PHE A 219 11.93 -16.30 -16.20
CA PHE A 219 10.70 -15.62 -16.60
C PHE A 219 10.92 -14.93 -17.95
N LYS A 220 10.11 -15.28 -18.95
CA LYS A 220 10.18 -14.74 -20.32
C LYS A 220 9.66 -13.30 -20.45
N ALA A 221 9.48 -12.59 -19.35
CA ALA A 221 8.84 -11.31 -19.30
C ALA A 221 9.84 -10.21 -18.91
N PRO A 222 9.63 -8.94 -19.31
CA PRO A 222 10.49 -7.83 -18.91
C PRO A 222 10.24 -7.49 -17.43
N TRP A 223 11.02 -8.09 -16.55
CA TRP A 223 11.04 -7.81 -15.13
C TRP A 223 12.08 -6.75 -14.81
N SER A 224 11.68 -5.73 -14.10
CA SER A 224 12.60 -4.71 -13.57
C SER A 224 12.75 -4.88 -12.08
N LEU A 225 13.97 -4.94 -11.60
CA LEU A 225 14.26 -4.88 -10.15
C LEU A 225 13.74 -3.53 -9.62
N THR A 226 13.03 -3.54 -8.51
CA THR A 226 12.51 -2.31 -7.88
C THR A 226 13.05 -2.12 -6.48
N MET A 227 13.47 -3.19 -5.82
CA MET A 227 13.97 -3.15 -4.45
C MET A 227 14.88 -4.34 -4.16
N LEU A 228 15.93 -4.09 -3.41
CA LEU A 228 16.73 -5.10 -2.73
C LEU A 228 16.85 -4.68 -1.27
N SER A 229 16.34 -5.48 -0.34
CA SER A 229 16.31 -5.11 1.07
C SER A 229 16.66 -6.26 1.99
N THR A 230 17.08 -5.93 3.20
CA THR A 230 17.26 -6.94 4.24
C THR A 230 15.92 -7.50 4.72
N TYR A 231 15.91 -8.77 5.05
CA TYR A 231 14.76 -9.51 5.55
C TYR A 231 15.03 -10.00 6.99
N GLY A 232 14.63 -9.19 7.95
CA GLY A 232 14.64 -9.54 9.38
C GLY A 232 15.99 -9.50 10.09
N PHE A 233 17.12 -9.68 9.42
CA PHE A 233 18.43 -9.73 10.06
C PHE A 233 19.54 -9.05 9.24
N LEU A 234 20.31 -8.20 9.91
CA LEU A 234 21.45 -7.48 9.34
C LEU A 234 22.59 -7.43 10.35
N LEU A 235 23.80 -7.80 9.92
CA LEU A 235 25.03 -7.67 10.72
C LEU A 235 25.61 -6.25 10.60
N PRO A 236 26.44 -5.81 11.57
CA PRO A 236 27.07 -4.50 11.52
C PRO A 236 28.00 -4.29 10.31
N ASP A 237 28.49 -5.36 9.70
CA ASP A 237 29.32 -5.32 8.49
C ASP A 237 28.50 -5.24 7.18
N GLY A 238 27.17 -5.12 7.26
CA GLY A 238 26.29 -5.03 6.10
C GLY A 238 25.90 -6.37 5.48
N ARG A 239 26.27 -7.50 6.10
CA ARG A 239 25.79 -8.82 5.69
C ARG A 239 24.49 -9.17 6.37
N GLY A 240 23.61 -9.88 5.68
CA GLY A 240 22.30 -10.19 6.21
C GLY A 240 21.57 -11.27 5.43
N ILE A 241 20.28 -11.31 5.69
CA ILE A 241 19.29 -12.06 4.93
C ILE A 241 18.63 -11.09 3.96
N TRP A 242 18.47 -11.45 2.70
CA TRP A 242 18.05 -10.54 1.65
C TRP A 242 16.80 -11.00 0.94
N GLN A 243 15.95 -10.02 0.60
CA GLN A 243 14.85 -10.17 -0.34
C GLN A 243 15.03 -9.18 -1.49
N ALA A 244 14.64 -9.62 -2.67
CA ALA A 244 14.65 -8.79 -3.86
C ALA A 244 13.25 -8.79 -4.49
N ARG A 245 12.83 -7.64 -5.00
CA ARG A 245 11.50 -7.45 -5.58
C ARG A 245 11.62 -6.96 -7.00
N TRP A 246 10.86 -7.58 -7.88
CA TRP A 246 10.76 -7.23 -9.30
C TRP A 246 9.33 -6.91 -9.66
N ARG A 247 9.19 -5.94 -10.56
CA ARG A 247 7.91 -5.54 -11.12
C ARG A 247 7.84 -5.91 -12.60
N PHE A 248 6.68 -6.32 -13.08
CA PHE A 248 6.41 -6.63 -14.47
C PHE A 248 5.80 -5.44 -15.19
N GLY A 249 6.59 -4.71 -15.99
CA GLY A 249 6.14 -3.53 -16.72
C GLY A 249 5.35 -2.57 -15.82
N ASP A 250 4.31 -1.97 -16.37
CA ASP A 250 3.41 -1.05 -15.64
C ASP A 250 2.23 -1.78 -14.96
N SER A 251 2.21 -3.10 -14.99
CA SER A 251 1.06 -3.89 -14.51
C SER A 251 0.88 -3.91 -12.99
N GLY A 252 1.85 -3.44 -12.20
CA GLY A 252 1.88 -3.58 -10.74
C GLY A 252 2.07 -5.03 -10.26
N ASP A 253 2.09 -6.01 -11.18
CA ASP A 253 2.43 -7.38 -10.82
C ASP A 253 3.87 -7.43 -10.34
N THR A 254 4.04 -8.06 -9.20
CA THR A 254 5.30 -8.06 -8.46
C THR A 254 5.66 -9.49 -8.11
N VAL A 255 6.92 -9.84 -8.27
CA VAL A 255 7.53 -11.06 -7.74
C VAL A 255 8.55 -10.67 -6.69
N GLU A 256 8.47 -11.29 -5.54
CA GLU A 256 9.44 -11.17 -4.46
C GLU A 256 10.16 -12.49 -4.28
N ALA A 257 11.47 -12.43 -4.15
CA ALA A 257 12.31 -13.58 -3.84
C ALA A 257 13.05 -13.31 -2.52
N ALA A 258 12.91 -14.20 -1.55
CA ALA A 258 13.60 -14.13 -0.27
C ALA A 258 14.60 -15.27 -0.15
N LEU A 259 15.86 -14.94 0.13
CA LEU A 259 16.94 -15.89 0.33
C LEU A 259 17.32 -15.94 1.81
N MET A 260 16.95 -17.05 2.46
CA MET A 260 17.12 -17.25 3.89
C MET A 260 18.53 -17.75 4.24
N GLN A 261 18.94 -17.60 5.49
CA GLN A 261 20.26 -18.00 6.00
C GLN A 261 20.57 -19.51 5.88
N ASP A 262 19.54 -20.34 5.80
CA ASP A 262 19.66 -21.78 5.57
C ASP A 262 19.78 -22.16 4.08
N GLY A 263 19.82 -21.16 3.20
CA GLY A 263 19.87 -21.33 1.75
C GLY A 263 18.51 -21.60 1.10
N ARG A 264 17.42 -21.54 1.82
CA ARG A 264 16.09 -21.63 1.25
C ARG A 264 15.77 -20.36 0.47
N LEU A 265 15.55 -20.52 -0.83
CA LEU A 265 15.05 -19.47 -1.72
C LEU A 265 13.56 -19.70 -1.95
N SER A 266 12.76 -18.74 -1.53
CA SER A 266 11.30 -18.72 -1.74
C SER A 266 10.91 -17.60 -2.71
N PHE A 267 9.81 -17.85 -3.43
CA PHE A 267 9.23 -16.86 -4.35
C PHE A 267 7.78 -16.64 -3.98
N ASP A 268 7.36 -15.39 -3.98
CA ASP A 268 5.97 -14.99 -3.85
C ASP A 268 5.62 -14.02 -4.98
N ALA A 269 4.34 -13.99 -5.38
CA ALA A 269 3.87 -13.08 -6.40
C ALA A 269 2.53 -12.49 -5.99
N TYR A 270 2.47 -11.18 -6.03
CA TYR A 270 1.27 -10.42 -5.73
C TYR A 270 1.13 -9.24 -6.70
N THR A 271 -0.03 -8.65 -6.70
CA THR A 271 -0.26 -7.41 -7.42
C THR A 271 -0.29 -6.29 -6.39
N ALA A 272 0.70 -5.41 -6.45
CA ALA A 272 0.74 -4.24 -5.59
C ALA A 272 -0.41 -3.30 -5.96
N PRO A 273 -1.12 -2.69 -5.00
CA PRO A 273 -2.08 -1.63 -5.25
C PRO A 273 -1.44 -0.45 -5.99
N SER A 274 -2.20 0.28 -6.82
CA SER A 274 -1.64 1.38 -7.63
C SER A 274 -1.05 2.48 -6.76
N TYR A 275 -1.69 2.81 -5.63
CA TYR A 275 -1.17 3.80 -4.68
C TYR A 275 0.17 3.41 -4.04
N ALA A 276 0.45 2.11 -3.95
CA ALA A 276 1.75 1.62 -3.46
C ALA A 276 2.84 1.68 -4.55
N THR A 277 2.47 2.00 -5.79
CA THR A 277 3.39 2.04 -6.93
C THR A 277 3.80 3.46 -7.31
N ASP A 278 3.01 4.46 -6.93
CA ASP A 278 3.31 5.86 -7.24
C ASP A 278 4.47 6.37 -6.36
N GLY A 279 5.63 6.52 -6.98
CA GLY A 279 6.83 7.09 -6.37
C GLY A 279 7.73 6.14 -5.58
N LEU A 280 7.26 4.95 -5.15
CA LEU A 280 8.05 4.05 -4.30
C LEU A 280 8.70 2.86 -5.03
N MET A 281 8.30 2.58 -6.28
CA MET A 281 8.74 1.38 -7.00
C MET A 281 9.05 1.66 -8.47
N SER A 282 9.82 2.70 -8.75
CA SER A 282 10.35 2.88 -10.10
C SER A 282 11.29 1.73 -10.46
N ALA A 283 11.29 1.33 -11.73
CA ALA A 283 12.25 0.37 -12.25
C ALA A 283 13.68 0.83 -11.92
N MET A 284 14.48 -0.06 -11.39
CA MET A 284 15.87 0.21 -11.03
C MET A 284 16.80 -0.57 -11.96
N GLU A 285 17.52 0.15 -12.80
CA GLU A 285 18.63 -0.43 -13.56
C GLU A 285 19.88 -0.25 -12.69
N LEU A 286 20.36 -1.35 -12.12
CA LEU A 286 21.59 -1.27 -11.31
C LEU A 286 22.77 -0.88 -12.19
N PRO A 287 23.53 0.16 -11.83
CA PRO A 287 24.75 0.51 -12.55
C PRO A 287 25.80 -0.59 -12.35
N ASP A 288 26.72 -0.75 -13.31
CA ASP A 288 27.78 -1.76 -13.25
C ASP A 288 28.63 -1.69 -11.97
N LYS A 289 28.77 -0.49 -11.41
CA LYS A 289 29.60 -0.20 -10.24
C LYS A 289 28.79 0.43 -9.11
N TRP A 290 27.82 -0.29 -8.58
CA TRP A 290 27.15 0.14 -7.36
C TRP A 290 27.92 -0.38 -6.11
N LEU A 291 27.88 0.39 -5.02
CA LEU A 291 28.47 0.01 -3.73
C LEU A 291 27.61 -1.10 -3.09
N ASP A 292 28.27 -2.18 -2.69
CA ASP A 292 27.60 -3.28 -2.00
C ASP A 292 27.25 -2.89 -0.55
N SER A 293 26.38 -3.65 0.09
CA SER A 293 25.96 -3.42 1.47
C SER A 293 27.11 -3.38 2.47
N THR A 294 28.18 -4.13 2.21
CA THR A 294 29.42 -4.09 3.03
C THR A 294 30.21 -2.80 2.85
N ASP A 295 30.24 -2.24 1.64
CA ASP A 295 30.85 -0.92 1.38
C ASP A 295 30.05 0.18 2.08
N ILE A 296 28.72 0.11 1.99
CA ILE A 296 27.81 1.03 2.64
C ILE A 296 27.94 0.95 4.18
N ALA A 297 28.03 -0.24 4.75
CA ALA A 297 28.28 -0.40 6.18
C ALA A 297 29.60 0.25 6.62
N ALA A 298 30.63 0.16 5.77
CA ALA A 298 31.91 0.84 6.02
C ALA A 298 31.81 2.38 5.91
N VAL A 299 30.94 2.90 5.03
CA VAL A 299 30.61 4.34 5.00
C VAL A 299 29.89 4.75 6.29
N MET A 300 28.84 4.01 6.68
CA MET A 300 28.05 4.25 7.89
C MET A 300 28.91 4.26 9.16
N ALA A 301 29.91 3.37 9.25
CA ALA A 301 30.81 3.31 10.40
C ALA A 301 31.66 4.58 10.61
N ARG A 302 31.80 5.40 9.57
CA ARG A 302 32.56 6.67 9.60
C ARG A 302 31.71 7.90 9.86
N LEU A 303 30.39 7.79 9.69
CA LEU A 303 29.49 8.92 9.91
C LEU A 303 29.38 9.29 11.40
N PRO A 304 29.23 10.58 11.72
CA PRO A 304 28.92 11.03 13.07
C PRO A 304 27.53 10.53 13.44
N VAL A 305 27.45 9.77 14.51
CA VAL A 305 26.18 9.19 14.99
C VAL A 305 25.47 10.23 15.85
N PRO A 306 24.17 10.53 15.57
CA PRO A 306 23.39 11.37 16.44
C PRO A 306 23.28 10.79 17.87
N ASN A 307 23.12 11.66 18.86
CA ASN A 307 22.92 11.21 20.24
C ASN A 307 21.73 10.24 20.34
N GLY A 308 21.86 9.20 21.13
CA GLY A 308 20.83 8.18 21.33
C GLY A 308 20.88 6.98 20.36
N PHE A 309 21.84 6.97 19.44
CA PHE A 309 21.99 5.84 18.51
C PHE A 309 23.34 5.13 18.73
N ALA A 310 23.32 3.79 18.60
CA ALA A 310 24.52 2.98 18.69
C ALA A 310 25.11 2.73 17.30
N LYS A 311 26.41 2.96 17.10
CA LYS A 311 27.10 2.74 15.81
C LYS A 311 26.94 1.33 15.21
N ALA A 312 26.69 0.35 16.05
CA ALA A 312 26.66 -1.05 15.64
C ALA A 312 25.28 -1.61 15.31
N SER A 313 24.21 -0.81 15.44
CA SER A 313 22.84 -1.29 15.27
C SER A 313 22.26 -0.88 13.93
N LEU A 314 22.72 -1.48 12.83
CA LEU A 314 22.03 -1.39 11.58
C LEU A 314 20.70 -2.16 11.70
N GLY A 315 19.57 -1.49 11.55
CA GLY A 315 18.25 -2.14 11.62
C GLY A 315 17.86 -2.76 10.29
N SER A 316 17.94 -1.98 9.21
CA SER A 316 17.70 -2.49 7.86
C SER A 316 18.46 -1.67 6.81
N MET A 317 18.72 -2.31 5.68
CA MET A 317 19.23 -1.67 4.47
C MET A 317 18.32 -1.97 3.29
N THR A 318 18.04 -0.95 2.48
CA THR A 318 17.24 -1.09 1.27
C THR A 318 17.88 -0.31 0.13
N LEU A 319 18.18 -0.99 -0.98
CA LEU A 319 18.57 -0.38 -2.24
C LEU A 319 17.31 -0.22 -3.10
N ARG A 320 17.02 1.01 -3.53
CA ARG A 320 15.82 1.34 -4.32
C ARG A 320 16.03 2.60 -5.16
N SER A 321 15.10 2.84 -6.07
CA SER A 321 14.95 4.14 -6.74
C SER A 321 13.96 5.00 -5.95
N LEU A 322 14.23 6.29 -5.85
CA LEU A 322 13.34 7.27 -5.21
C LEU A 322 13.41 8.61 -5.95
N ASN A 323 12.29 9.04 -6.54
CA ASN A 323 12.19 10.32 -7.28
C ASN A 323 13.35 10.53 -8.26
N ASP A 324 14.13 11.61 -8.07
CA ASP A 324 15.26 11.98 -8.95
C ASP A 324 16.55 11.19 -8.68
N HIS A 325 16.52 10.25 -7.71
CA HIS A 325 17.66 9.40 -7.37
C HIS A 325 17.39 7.96 -7.80
N PRO A 326 17.85 7.53 -8.97
CA PRO A 326 17.56 6.19 -9.51
C PRO A 326 18.17 5.06 -8.70
N HIS A 327 19.23 5.33 -7.92
CA HIS A 327 19.94 4.33 -7.14
C HIS A 327 20.35 4.91 -5.79
N LEU A 328 19.63 4.55 -4.75
CA LEU A 328 19.99 4.97 -3.40
C LEU A 328 19.91 3.83 -2.39
N TRP A 329 20.82 3.86 -1.43
CA TRP A 329 20.73 3.09 -0.22
C TRP A 329 19.99 3.88 0.85
N GLN A 330 18.94 3.29 1.37
CA GLN A 330 18.25 3.74 2.58
C GLN A 330 18.66 2.82 3.74
N ILE A 331 19.24 3.38 4.78
CA ILE A 331 19.69 2.67 5.97
C ILE A 331 18.88 3.16 7.15
N LEU A 332 18.16 2.26 7.80
CA LEU A 332 17.42 2.55 9.02
C LEU A 332 18.20 2.04 10.22
N ILE A 333 18.42 2.92 11.17
CA ILE A 333 19.04 2.60 12.46
C ILE A 333 17.99 2.84 13.55
N PRO A 334 17.57 1.79 14.26
CA PRO A 334 16.61 1.97 15.36
C PRO A 334 17.25 2.74 16.51
N GLY A 335 16.49 3.64 17.10
CA GLY A 335 16.86 4.30 18.35
C GLY A 335 16.70 3.37 19.55
N ASP A 336 17.12 3.85 20.71
CA ASP A 336 16.96 3.10 21.97
C ASP A 336 15.46 2.92 22.28
N ARG A 337 15.03 1.66 22.38
CA ARG A 337 13.64 1.29 22.71
C ARG A 337 13.22 1.66 24.13
N ASN A 338 14.17 2.02 24.99
CA ASN A 338 13.91 2.32 26.41
C ASN A 338 13.40 3.75 26.65
N GLY A 339 13.19 4.56 25.60
CA GLY A 339 12.45 5.81 25.68
C GLY A 339 13.17 6.98 26.36
N VAL A 340 14.47 6.90 26.57
CA VAL A 340 15.25 8.00 27.14
C VAL A 340 15.58 9.07 26.10
N GLU A 341 15.62 8.69 24.83
CA GLU A 341 15.96 9.59 23.73
C GLU A 341 14.71 10.02 22.93
N PRO A 342 14.68 11.26 22.43
CA PRO A 342 13.50 11.80 21.71
C PRO A 342 13.27 11.17 20.33
N PHE A 343 14.23 10.37 19.83
CA PHE A 343 14.15 9.81 18.48
C PHE A 343 14.11 8.29 18.49
N ALA A 344 13.16 7.74 17.73
CA ALA A 344 12.95 6.30 17.58
C ALA A 344 13.72 5.69 16.39
N SER A 345 14.13 6.52 15.42
CA SER A 345 14.90 6.08 14.26
C SER A 345 15.83 7.17 13.72
N TRP A 346 16.92 6.72 13.11
CA TRP A 346 17.78 7.51 12.26
C TRP A 346 17.85 6.83 10.90
N THR A 347 17.39 7.51 9.85
CA THR A 347 17.43 7.01 8.48
C THR A 347 18.49 7.80 7.71
N VAL A 348 19.36 7.11 7.00
CA VAL A 348 20.41 7.70 6.16
C VAL A 348 20.18 7.28 4.72
N TYR A 349 20.21 8.24 3.82
CA TYR A 349 20.12 8.03 2.37
C TYR A 349 21.48 8.28 1.75
N LEU A 350 22.01 7.27 1.05
CA LEU A 350 23.33 7.33 0.40
C LEU A 350 23.17 7.09 -1.09
N ASP A 351 23.91 7.83 -1.89
CA ASP A 351 24.06 7.51 -3.31
C ASP A 351 24.72 6.12 -3.45
N ALA A 352 24.10 5.24 -4.23
CA ALA A 352 24.55 3.87 -4.33
C ALA A 352 25.82 3.69 -5.15
N VAL A 353 26.28 4.71 -5.86
CA VAL A 353 27.49 4.66 -6.68
C VAL A 353 28.67 5.32 -5.96
N SER A 354 28.47 6.51 -5.43
CA SER A 354 29.53 7.28 -4.76
C SER A 354 29.66 7.01 -3.26
N GLY A 355 28.56 6.61 -2.61
CA GLY A 355 28.47 6.50 -1.16
C GLY A 355 28.29 7.85 -0.45
N ASP A 356 28.03 8.92 -1.20
CA ASP A 356 27.78 10.22 -0.62
C ASP A 356 26.46 10.26 0.15
N VAL A 357 26.45 10.94 1.29
CA VAL A 357 25.24 11.17 2.07
C VAL A 357 24.37 12.18 1.33
N LEU A 358 23.19 11.74 0.90
CA LEU A 358 22.20 12.59 0.24
C LEU A 358 21.30 13.29 1.26
N ALA A 359 20.82 12.53 2.24
CA ALA A 359 19.98 13.04 3.30
C ALA A 359 20.05 12.15 4.55
N GLU A 360 19.63 12.71 5.67
CA GLU A 360 19.45 12.02 6.95
C GLU A 360 18.15 12.49 7.59
N GLU A 361 17.41 11.57 8.18
CA GLU A 361 16.15 11.83 8.88
C GLU A 361 16.21 11.31 10.31
N LEU A 362 15.69 12.08 11.24
CA LEU A 362 15.40 11.62 12.59
C LEU A 362 13.89 11.46 12.73
N GLY A 363 13.46 10.27 13.05
CA GLY A 363 12.06 9.92 13.25
C GLY A 363 11.72 9.81 14.74
N ARG A 364 10.54 10.30 15.11
CA ARG A 364 9.94 10.11 16.44
C ARG A 364 8.83 9.07 16.33
N LYS A 365 8.70 8.23 17.33
CA LYS A 365 7.55 7.35 17.44
C LYS A 365 6.33 8.17 17.88
N VAL A 366 5.32 8.19 17.04
CA VAL A 366 3.99 8.74 17.32
C VAL A 366 3.04 7.56 17.18
N ASP A 367 2.44 7.14 18.28
CA ASP A 367 1.63 5.94 18.38
C ASP A 367 2.36 4.68 17.86
N TYR A 368 1.95 4.12 16.73
CA TYR A 368 2.57 2.92 16.11
C TYR A 368 3.49 3.24 14.94
N GLU A 369 3.58 4.52 14.53
CA GLU A 369 4.36 4.95 13.37
C GLU A 369 5.62 5.70 13.77
N ILE A 370 6.61 5.70 12.87
CA ILE A 370 7.80 6.54 12.97
C ILE A 370 7.63 7.69 11.99
N VAL A 371 7.40 8.89 12.53
CA VAL A 371 7.21 10.10 11.75
C VAL A 371 8.52 10.87 11.68
N PRO A 372 9.01 11.26 10.48
CA PRO A 372 10.16 12.13 10.36
C PRO A 372 9.90 13.47 11.05
N VAL A 373 10.78 13.87 11.95
CA VAL A 373 10.67 15.16 12.67
C VAL A 373 11.82 16.11 12.39
N ARG A 374 12.96 15.59 11.91
CA ARG A 374 14.10 16.37 11.46
C ARG A 374 14.69 15.80 10.19
N LEU A 375 15.12 16.69 9.31
CA LEU A 375 15.78 16.36 8.04
C LEU A 375 17.07 17.15 7.93
N ARG A 376 18.13 16.49 7.42
CA ARG A 376 19.39 17.12 7.03
C ARG A 376 19.75 16.69 5.62
N VAL A 377 20.02 17.63 4.74
CA VAL A 377 20.38 17.33 3.34
C VAL A 377 21.85 17.66 3.10
N ARG A 378 22.58 16.71 2.54
CA ARG A 378 24.01 16.84 2.15
C ARG A 378 24.91 17.41 3.26
N GLY A 379 24.70 16.97 4.50
CA GLY A 379 25.54 17.41 5.62
C GLY A 379 25.33 18.85 6.09
N GLY A 380 24.28 19.52 5.62
CA GLY A 380 23.87 20.84 6.12
C GLY A 380 23.33 20.80 7.56
N ASP A 381 22.69 21.86 8.00
CA ASP A 381 22.07 21.92 9.32
C ASP A 381 20.79 21.10 9.39
N TRP A 382 20.44 20.64 10.59
CA TRP A 382 19.18 19.96 10.83
C TRP A 382 17.99 20.91 10.75
N MET A 383 17.05 20.62 9.87
CA MET A 383 15.77 21.31 9.74
C MET A 383 14.70 20.59 10.56
N ASP A 384 13.93 21.31 11.34
CA ASP A 384 12.78 20.78 12.08
C ASP A 384 11.54 20.74 11.17
N LEU A 385 11.03 19.54 10.91
CA LEU A 385 9.87 19.33 10.03
C LEU A 385 8.54 19.62 10.74
N SER A 386 8.53 19.69 12.08
CA SER A 386 7.30 19.98 12.85
C SER A 386 6.78 21.41 12.66
N GLN A 387 7.57 22.29 12.04
CA GLN A 387 7.20 23.70 11.78
C GLN A 387 6.70 23.94 10.34
N SER A 388 6.60 22.88 9.51
CA SER A 388 6.30 23.00 8.08
C SER A 388 4.85 22.62 7.72
N ASN A 389 3.97 22.49 8.69
CA ASN A 389 2.53 22.24 8.50
C ASN A 389 1.68 23.41 8.92
#